data_046ee6d43b462d8b144fc750659667eb
#
_entry.id   046ee6d43b462d8b144fc750659667eb
#
_cell.length_a   1.000
_cell.length_b   1.000
_cell.length_c   1.000
_cell.angle_alpha   90.00
_cell.angle_beta   90.00
_cell.angle_gamma   90.00
#
_symmetry.space_group_name_H-M   'P 1'
#
loop_
_entity.id
_entity.type
_entity.pdbx_description
1 polymer ?
#
loop_
_entity_poly.entity_id
_entity_poly.type
_entity_poly.pdbx_seq_one_letter_code
_entity_poly.pdbx_strand_id
1 'polypeptide(L)'
;MANAAFEEIVEDFEFLDDWEDRYRFVIDHGKAMEPLDDALKVPATKVDGCASQVWLHPRIKDGRFSFDGDSDAIIVRGLISVLRDLYNGLPVSEVPKVDAPAELQRLGLHDHLSAQRSNGLRAMIERIRSVAAEAAV
;
A
#
# COMPACT_ATOMS: atom_id res chain seq x y z
N MET A 1 -8.74 -4.59 11.62
CA MET A 1 -7.93 -3.84 12.61
C MET A 1 -6.67 -3.32 11.92
N ALA A 2 -6.40 -2.04 12.05
CA ALA A 2 -5.24 -1.44 11.39
C ALA A 2 -3.98 -1.63 12.24
N ASN A 3 -2.86 -1.70 11.56
CA ASN A 3 -1.52 -1.79 12.11
C ASN A 3 -1.16 -0.49 12.85
N ALA A 4 -0.29 -0.54 13.86
CA ALA A 4 0.13 0.64 14.61
C ALA A 4 0.79 1.71 13.71
N ALA A 5 1.57 1.29 12.72
CA ALA A 5 2.20 2.22 11.78
C ALA A 5 1.15 2.98 10.97
N PHE A 6 0.07 2.32 10.58
CA PHE A 6 -1.02 2.98 9.87
C PHE A 6 -1.76 3.97 10.77
N GLU A 7 -1.97 3.62 12.03
CA GLU A 7 -2.62 4.53 12.99
C GLU A 7 -1.80 5.80 13.19
N GLU A 8 -0.47 5.73 13.14
CA GLU A 8 0.38 6.92 13.18
C GLU A 8 0.12 7.85 12.01
N ILE A 9 -0.08 7.30 10.81
CA ILE A 9 -0.42 8.10 9.63
C ILE A 9 -1.76 8.82 9.85
N VAL A 10 -2.75 8.10 10.37
CA VAL A 10 -4.07 8.68 10.65
C VAL A 10 -3.93 9.86 11.64
N GLU A 11 -3.14 9.68 12.69
CA GLU A 11 -2.89 10.75 13.67
C GLU A 11 -2.21 11.96 13.03
N ASP A 12 -1.20 11.70 12.19
CA ASP A 12 -0.49 12.79 11.50
C ASP A 12 -1.44 13.55 10.58
N PHE A 13 -2.35 12.86 9.89
CA PHE A 13 -3.33 13.50 9.02
C PHE A 13 -4.32 14.39 9.76
N GLU A 14 -4.58 14.11 11.02
CA GLU A 14 -5.46 14.96 11.83
C GLU A 14 -4.90 16.38 12.00
N PHE A 15 -3.58 16.54 11.91
CA PHE A 15 -2.91 17.83 12.00
C PHE A 15 -2.72 18.50 10.63
N LEU A 16 -3.10 17.84 9.55
CA LEU A 16 -2.96 18.35 8.19
C LEU A 16 -4.34 18.67 7.63
N ASP A 17 -4.70 19.96 7.64
CA ASP A 17 -6.03 20.39 7.19
C ASP A 17 -6.13 20.52 5.68
N ASP A 18 -5.01 20.85 5.02
CA ASP A 18 -4.94 21.08 3.59
C ASP A 18 -4.60 19.79 2.87
N TRP A 19 -5.33 19.50 1.80
CA TRP A 19 -5.07 18.31 1.00
C TRP A 19 -3.68 18.33 0.35
N GLU A 20 -3.17 19.51 -0.02
CA GLU A 20 -1.82 19.62 -0.57
C GLU A 20 -0.77 19.12 0.42
N ASP A 21 -0.94 19.43 1.70
CA ASP A 21 -0.03 18.98 2.75
C ASP A 21 -0.14 17.47 2.97
N ARG A 22 -1.35 16.91 2.89
CA ARG A 22 -1.56 15.46 2.99
C ARG A 22 -0.94 14.74 1.79
N TYR A 23 -1.08 15.30 0.59
CA TYR A 23 -0.51 14.75 -0.62
C TYR A 23 1.02 14.72 -0.52
N ARG A 24 1.60 15.83 -0.06
CA ARG A 24 3.05 15.92 0.16
C ARG A 24 3.52 14.90 1.19
N PHE A 25 2.75 14.71 2.25
CA PHE A 25 3.04 13.71 3.27
C PHE A 25 3.14 12.31 2.65
N VAL A 26 2.18 11.95 1.81
CA VAL A 26 2.17 10.65 1.14
C VAL A 26 3.40 10.49 0.25
N ILE A 27 3.74 11.51 -0.54
CA ILE A 27 4.91 11.48 -1.40
C ILE A 27 6.19 11.31 -0.58
N ASP A 28 6.34 12.09 0.49
CA ASP A 28 7.53 12.03 1.35
C ASP A 28 7.64 10.67 2.06
N HIS A 29 6.51 10.11 2.44
CA HIS A 29 6.47 8.78 3.05
C HIS A 29 6.97 7.71 2.08
N GLY A 30 6.60 7.84 0.80
CA GLY A 30 7.09 6.95 -0.25
C GLY A 30 8.58 7.13 -0.54
N LYS A 31 9.08 8.37 -0.45
CA LYS A 31 10.50 8.64 -0.65
C LYS A 31 11.37 8.01 0.44
N ALA A 32 10.84 7.88 1.64
CA ALA A 32 11.56 7.24 2.75
C ALA A 32 11.62 5.72 2.61
N MET A 33 10.78 5.15 1.75
CA MET A 33 10.78 3.71 1.48
C MET A 33 11.97 3.33 0.62
N GLU A 34 12.67 2.25 0.99
CA GLU A 34 13.80 1.78 0.17
C GLU A 34 13.30 1.32 -1.20
N PRO A 35 14.07 1.61 -2.28
CA PRO A 35 13.72 1.11 -3.60
C PRO A 35 13.76 -0.42 -3.62
N LEU A 36 12.87 -1.01 -4.41
CA LEU A 36 12.92 -2.45 -4.64
C LEU A 36 14.13 -2.77 -5.53
N ASP A 37 14.85 -3.85 -5.20
CA ASP A 37 15.97 -4.33 -6.02
C ASP A 37 15.46 -4.59 -7.45
N ASP A 38 16.22 -4.15 -8.45
CA ASP A 38 15.85 -4.35 -9.86
C ASP A 38 15.68 -5.82 -10.20
N ALA A 39 16.41 -6.71 -9.54
CA ALA A 39 16.25 -8.16 -9.72
C ALA A 39 14.85 -8.66 -9.35
N LEU A 40 14.13 -7.91 -8.52
CA LEU A 40 12.76 -8.24 -8.11
C LEU A 40 11.70 -7.53 -8.94
N LYS A 41 12.09 -6.66 -9.87
CA LYS A 41 11.18 -5.98 -10.80
C LYS A 41 10.98 -6.85 -12.03
N VAL A 42 10.17 -7.87 -11.88
CA VAL A 42 9.97 -8.94 -12.87
C VAL A 42 8.46 -9.12 -13.12
N PRO A 43 8.08 -9.84 -14.19
CA PRO A 43 6.65 -10.05 -14.47
C PRO A 43 5.87 -10.65 -13.30
N ALA A 44 6.49 -11.53 -12.52
CA ALA A 44 5.83 -12.17 -11.37
C ALA A 44 5.45 -11.18 -10.26
N THR A 45 6.19 -10.09 -10.11
CA THR A 45 5.93 -9.07 -9.09
C THR A 45 5.15 -7.89 -9.64
N LYS A 46 5.04 -7.77 -10.95
CA LYS A 46 4.35 -6.65 -11.58
C LYS A 46 2.84 -6.74 -11.35
N VAL A 47 2.24 -5.62 -10.98
CA VAL A 47 0.79 -5.52 -10.78
C VAL A 47 0.16 -4.93 -12.03
N ASP A 48 -0.74 -5.68 -12.67
CA ASP A 48 -1.49 -5.21 -13.82
C ASP A 48 -2.65 -4.31 -13.36
N GLY A 49 -3.16 -3.50 -14.28
CA GLY A 49 -4.28 -2.61 -13.98
C GLY A 49 -3.88 -1.24 -13.45
N CYS A 50 -2.58 -0.95 -13.43
CA CYS A 50 -2.04 0.34 -13.02
C CYS A 50 -1.54 1.10 -14.24
N ALA A 51 -1.77 2.42 -14.30
CA ALA A 51 -1.25 3.26 -15.37
C ALA A 51 0.27 3.38 -15.29
N SER A 52 0.81 3.49 -14.08
CA SER A 52 2.25 3.48 -13.82
C SER A 52 2.73 2.04 -13.64
N GLN A 53 4.03 1.82 -13.76
CA GLN A 53 4.57 0.52 -13.43
C GLN A 53 4.61 0.34 -11.92
N VAL A 54 4.10 -0.78 -11.44
CA VAL A 54 4.02 -1.11 -10.02
C VAL A 54 4.49 -2.54 -9.83
N TRP A 55 5.34 -2.75 -8.84
CA TRP A 55 5.81 -4.08 -8.44
C TRP A 55 5.57 -4.27 -6.97
N LEU A 56 5.04 -5.45 -6.58
CA LEU A 56 4.86 -5.84 -5.19
C LEU A 56 5.53 -7.20 -4.98
N HIS A 57 6.41 -7.28 -3.99
CA HIS A 57 7.11 -8.50 -3.64
C HIS A 57 6.67 -8.95 -2.24
N PRO A 58 5.72 -9.89 -2.17
CA PRO A 58 5.21 -10.34 -0.87
C PRO A 58 6.15 -11.34 -0.22
N ARG A 59 6.13 -11.36 1.11
CA ARG A 59 6.90 -12.30 1.92
C ARG A 59 6.03 -12.79 3.07
N ILE A 60 6.13 -14.08 3.36
CA ILE A 60 5.46 -14.66 4.52
C ILE A 60 6.51 -15.33 5.36
N LYS A 61 6.67 -14.87 6.59
CA LYS A 61 7.65 -15.37 7.52
C LYS A 61 6.99 -15.57 8.88
N ASP A 62 7.11 -16.79 9.41
CA ASP A 62 6.52 -17.14 10.72
C ASP A 62 5.01 -16.85 10.78
N GLY A 63 4.30 -17.07 9.67
CA GLY A 63 2.87 -16.84 9.58
C GLY A 63 2.48 -15.39 9.45
N ARG A 64 3.43 -14.47 9.31
CA ARG A 64 3.15 -13.04 9.17
C ARG A 64 3.43 -12.55 7.77
N PHE A 65 2.53 -11.69 7.30
CA PHE A 65 2.61 -11.11 5.96
C PHE A 65 3.40 -9.81 5.97
N SER A 66 4.20 -9.61 4.94
CA SER A 66 4.80 -8.31 4.63
C SER A 66 5.07 -8.26 3.14
N PHE A 67 5.31 -7.07 2.63
CA PHE A 67 5.72 -6.92 1.24
C PHE A 67 6.58 -5.67 1.07
N ASP A 68 7.43 -5.73 0.05
CA ASP A 68 8.14 -4.57 -0.46
C ASP A 68 7.55 -4.21 -1.81
N GLY A 69 7.68 -2.97 -2.23
CA GLY A 69 7.15 -2.55 -3.49
C GLY A 69 7.85 -1.33 -4.04
N ASP A 70 7.58 -1.03 -5.28
CA ASP A 70 8.14 0.14 -5.96
C ASP A 70 7.26 0.54 -7.14
N SER A 71 7.48 1.75 -7.63
CA SER A 71 6.80 2.27 -8.81
C SER A 71 7.68 3.33 -9.47
N ASP A 72 7.44 3.57 -10.75
CA ASP A 72 8.09 4.66 -11.47
C ASP A 72 7.43 6.01 -11.22
N ALA A 73 6.30 6.06 -10.50
CA ALA A 73 5.61 7.28 -10.15
C ALA A 73 5.72 7.56 -8.64
N ILE A 74 6.13 8.79 -8.27
CA ILE A 74 6.41 9.13 -6.87
C ILE A 74 5.17 9.04 -5.97
N ILE A 75 4.00 9.44 -6.47
CA ILE A 75 2.78 9.35 -5.67
C ILE A 75 2.37 7.88 -5.46
N VAL A 76 2.59 7.04 -6.44
CA VAL A 76 2.27 5.62 -6.32
C VAL A 76 3.20 4.95 -5.32
N ARG A 77 4.49 5.31 -5.31
CA ARG A 77 5.40 4.86 -4.24
C ARG A 77 4.86 5.23 -2.86
N GLY A 78 4.32 6.45 -2.74
CA GLY A 78 3.69 6.90 -1.50
C GLY A 78 2.51 6.02 -1.11
N LEU A 79 1.65 5.69 -2.06
CA LEU A 79 0.51 4.81 -1.81
C LEU A 79 0.96 3.40 -1.40
N ILE A 80 2.02 2.89 -2.02
CA ILE A 80 2.61 1.60 -1.65
C ILE A 80 3.09 1.64 -0.21
N SER A 81 3.78 2.71 0.18
CA SER A 81 4.30 2.84 1.55
C SER A 81 3.16 2.88 2.58
N VAL A 82 2.04 3.53 2.26
CA VAL A 82 0.86 3.55 3.13
C VAL A 82 0.26 2.13 3.25
N LEU A 83 0.16 1.42 2.14
CA LEU A 83 -0.32 0.04 2.16
C LEU A 83 0.60 -0.88 2.98
N ARG A 84 1.91 -0.67 2.90
CA ARG A 84 2.86 -1.42 3.72
C ARG A 84 2.56 -1.21 5.21
N ASP A 85 2.32 0.04 5.60
CA ASP A 85 2.01 0.34 7.00
C ASP A 85 0.68 -0.28 7.43
N LEU A 86 -0.26 -0.43 6.49
CA LEU A 86 -1.54 -1.04 6.78
C LEU A 86 -1.43 -2.56 6.99
N TYR A 87 -0.60 -3.23 6.19
CA TYR A 87 -0.59 -4.69 6.13
C TYR A 87 0.63 -5.37 6.77
N ASN A 88 1.80 -4.71 6.77
CA ASN A 88 3.04 -5.39 7.20
C ASN A 88 2.97 -5.82 8.66
N GLY A 89 3.37 -7.06 8.90
CA GLY A 89 3.40 -7.65 10.24
C GLY A 89 2.11 -8.31 10.69
N LEU A 90 1.04 -8.22 9.90
CA LEU A 90 -0.21 -8.89 10.25
C LEU A 90 -0.08 -10.40 10.06
N PRO A 91 -0.77 -11.19 10.90
CA PRO A 91 -0.90 -12.62 10.59
C PRO A 91 -1.51 -12.77 9.19
N VAL A 92 -1.00 -13.73 8.42
CA VAL A 92 -1.43 -13.90 7.03
C VAL A 92 -2.95 -14.14 6.93
N SER A 93 -3.54 -14.80 7.91
CA SER A 93 -4.98 -15.06 7.95
C SER A 93 -5.81 -13.79 8.18
N GLU A 94 -5.21 -12.75 8.73
CA GLU A 94 -5.90 -11.48 9.00
C GLU A 94 -5.90 -10.54 7.78
N VAL A 95 -4.97 -10.73 6.85
CA VAL A 95 -4.84 -9.83 5.69
C VAL A 95 -6.12 -9.73 4.87
N PRO A 96 -6.81 -10.84 4.49
CA PRO A 96 -8.04 -10.72 3.73
C PRO A 96 -9.20 -10.07 4.50
N LYS A 97 -9.09 -9.99 5.82
CA LYS A 97 -10.13 -9.41 6.68
C LYS A 97 -10.01 -7.89 6.80
N VAL A 98 -8.89 -7.32 6.39
CA VAL A 98 -8.70 -5.87 6.42
C VAL A 98 -9.58 -5.23 5.36
N ASP A 99 -10.43 -4.28 5.79
CA ASP A 99 -11.21 -3.48 4.85
C ASP A 99 -10.36 -2.28 4.44
N ALA A 100 -9.47 -2.51 3.47
CA ALA A 100 -8.53 -1.48 3.02
C ALA A 100 -9.24 -0.23 2.49
N PRO A 101 -10.31 -0.33 1.69
CA PRO A 101 -11.02 0.88 1.28
C PRO A 101 -11.53 1.71 2.46
N ALA A 102 -12.08 1.08 3.49
CA ALA A 102 -12.57 1.79 4.67
C ALA A 102 -11.44 2.43 5.45
N GLU A 103 -10.32 1.73 5.60
CA GLU A 103 -9.15 2.26 6.31
C GLU A 103 -8.55 3.46 5.56
N LEU A 104 -8.43 3.36 4.25
CA LEU A 104 -7.89 4.45 3.43
C LEU A 104 -8.83 5.65 3.40
N GLN A 105 -10.14 5.42 3.55
CA GLN A 105 -11.11 6.51 3.64
C GLN A 105 -10.87 7.38 4.88
N ARG A 106 -10.32 6.81 5.94
CA ARG A 106 -9.95 7.56 7.15
C ARG A 106 -8.90 8.63 6.84
N LEU A 107 -8.12 8.43 5.79
CA LEU A 107 -7.14 9.40 5.30
C LEU A 107 -7.73 10.34 4.23
N GLY A 108 -8.94 10.08 3.77
CA GLY A 108 -9.58 10.85 2.70
C GLY A 108 -8.96 10.64 1.33
N LEU A 109 -8.12 9.62 1.17
CA LEU A 109 -7.41 9.40 -0.09
C LEU A 109 -8.32 9.11 -1.26
N HIS A 110 -9.40 8.34 -1.02
CA HIS A 110 -10.31 7.96 -2.09
C HIS A 110 -10.88 9.16 -2.85
N ASP A 111 -11.24 10.21 -2.12
CA ASP A 111 -11.90 11.38 -2.69
C ASP A 111 -10.94 12.29 -3.48
N HIS A 112 -9.64 12.10 -3.33
CA HIS A 112 -8.63 13.00 -3.88
C HIS A 112 -7.69 12.32 -4.88
N LEU A 113 -7.97 11.07 -5.25
CA LEU A 113 -7.21 10.37 -6.28
C LEU A 113 -7.96 10.41 -7.61
N SER A 114 -7.21 10.49 -8.71
CA SER A 114 -7.79 10.33 -10.04
C SER A 114 -8.35 8.92 -10.20
N ALA A 115 -9.22 8.72 -11.20
CA ALA A 115 -9.77 7.39 -11.48
C ALA A 115 -8.68 6.36 -11.75
N GLN A 116 -7.63 6.76 -12.49
CA GLN A 116 -6.50 5.87 -12.78
C GLN A 116 -5.77 5.44 -11.51
N ARG A 117 -5.53 6.38 -10.58
CA ARG A 117 -4.85 6.07 -9.32
C ARG A 117 -5.71 5.22 -8.40
N SER A 118 -7.01 5.49 -8.36
CA SER A 118 -7.94 4.68 -7.58
C SER A 118 -8.00 3.24 -8.11
N ASN A 119 -7.99 3.09 -9.43
CA ASN A 119 -7.97 1.75 -10.05
C ASN A 119 -6.66 1.02 -9.75
N GLY A 120 -5.54 1.72 -9.81
CA GLY A 120 -4.24 1.15 -9.47
C GLY A 120 -4.16 0.72 -8.02
N LEU A 121 -4.69 1.54 -7.12
CA LEU A 121 -4.74 1.23 -5.69
C LEU A 121 -5.59 -0.02 -5.45
N ARG A 122 -6.74 -0.12 -6.12
CA ARG A 122 -7.61 -1.29 -6.03
C ARG A 122 -6.89 -2.54 -6.53
N ALA A 123 -6.16 -2.44 -7.64
CA ALA A 123 -5.39 -3.56 -8.19
C ALA A 123 -4.32 -4.06 -7.21
N MET A 124 -3.64 -3.13 -6.53
CA MET A 124 -2.65 -3.48 -5.51
C MET A 124 -3.30 -4.20 -4.32
N ILE A 125 -4.42 -3.70 -3.84
CA ILE A 125 -5.16 -4.32 -2.74
C ILE A 125 -5.61 -5.73 -3.11
N GLU A 126 -6.15 -5.91 -4.30
CA GLU A 126 -6.56 -7.23 -4.79
C GLU A 126 -5.39 -8.21 -4.85
N ARG A 127 -4.22 -7.75 -5.32
CA ARG A 127 -3.03 -8.58 -5.37
C ARG A 127 -2.60 -9.01 -3.98
N ILE A 128 -2.59 -8.09 -3.02
CA ILE A 128 -2.22 -8.37 -1.64
C ILE A 128 -3.16 -9.42 -1.04
N ARG A 129 -4.46 -9.23 -1.22
CA ARG A 129 -5.47 -10.16 -0.69
C ARG A 129 -5.35 -11.54 -1.31
N SER A 130 -5.14 -11.59 -2.61
CA SER A 130 -5.02 -12.85 -3.34
C SER A 130 -3.81 -13.66 -2.86
N VAL A 131 -2.65 -13.00 -2.73
CA VAL A 131 -1.43 -13.65 -2.25
C VAL A 131 -1.60 -14.18 -0.84
N ALA A 132 -2.18 -13.38 0.05
CA ALA A 132 -2.40 -13.77 1.43
C ALA A 132 -3.40 -14.92 1.54
N ALA A 133 -4.45 -14.90 0.74
CA ALA A 133 -5.46 -15.97 0.74
C ALA A 133 -4.85 -17.30 0.28
N GLU A 134 -4.02 -17.29 -0.76
CA GLU A 134 -3.32 -18.49 -1.23
C GLU A 134 -2.38 -19.04 -0.16
N ALA A 135 -1.67 -18.17 0.55
CA ALA A 135 -0.71 -18.59 1.56
C ALA A 135 -1.36 -19.10 2.84
N ALA A 136 -2.60 -18.67 3.12
CA ALA A 136 -3.33 -19.08 4.32
C ALA A 136 -4.03 -20.43 4.19
N VAL A 137 -4.05 -21.01 2.99
CA VAL A 137 -4.68 -22.32 2.75
C VAL A 137 -3.84 -23.47 3.31
#